data_dfa19cbe1b28cd3047fcf829637d4225
#
_entry.id   dfa19cbe1b28cd3047fcf829637d4225
#
_cell.length_a   1.000
_cell.length_b   1.000
_cell.length_c   1.000
_cell.angle_alpha   90.00
_cell.angle_beta   90.00
_cell.angle_gamma   90.00
#
_symmetry.space_group_name_H-M   'P 1'
#
loop_
_entity.id
_entity.type
_entity.pdbx_description
1 polymer ?
#
loop_
_entity_poly.entity_id
_entity_poly.type
_entity_poly.pdbx_seq_one_letter_code
_entity_poly.pdbx_strand_id
1 'polypeptide(L)'
;MLSEFALGLAFAASIFMGVSIGASTVASAFGPVNSSGGANVLRSAMLAGIFALAGAIVQGGNTTRTIGSNLLAGEIQVIQAAIILSVAASLVIISVLGDYPMPTAFTVIGAVIGSGLGLGNTVNWGVLTGVIGYWLLIPPLAAGMAYGLAKVLRSKVSRQNYKSEIRIGLLVAGCYLSYSAGASAVGLAVGPLTGNFSLSLLLATGGLAMLLGTWVYSPRIIRAISFDYSNVGPRRSFAALVTASILAQIGIFYGIPISFNEAIIASMIGSGLVKGTENTDHSKILRTAGAWMAAFLLSAALTYGITLLV
;
A
#
# COMPACT_ATOMS: atom_id res chain seq x y z
N MET A 1 -19.42 -8.09 28.82
CA MET A 1 -18.32 -9.08 28.65
C MET A 1 -18.10 -9.52 27.20
N LEU A 2 -19.10 -10.14 26.52
CA LEU A 2 -18.93 -10.58 25.12
C LEU A 2 -18.64 -9.41 24.15
N SER A 3 -19.30 -8.27 24.30
CA SER A 3 -19.08 -7.07 23.49
C SER A 3 -17.70 -6.45 23.69
N GLU A 4 -17.20 -6.40 24.92
CA GLU A 4 -15.88 -5.86 25.26
C GLU A 4 -14.76 -6.79 24.76
N PHE A 5 -14.96 -8.10 24.87
CA PHE A 5 -14.04 -9.09 24.32
C PHE A 5 -13.95 -8.99 22.79
N ALA A 6 -15.09 -8.89 22.10
CA ALA A 6 -15.13 -8.70 20.66
C ALA A 6 -14.46 -7.39 20.23
N LEU A 7 -14.65 -6.31 20.98
CA LEU A 7 -14.02 -5.02 20.74
C LEU A 7 -12.48 -5.11 20.90
N GLY A 8 -12.02 -5.78 21.95
CA GLY A 8 -10.58 -6.05 22.16
C GLY A 8 -9.97 -6.87 21.04
N LEU A 9 -10.69 -7.90 20.56
CA LEU A 9 -10.27 -8.73 19.45
C LEU A 9 -10.16 -7.93 18.14
N ALA A 10 -11.17 -7.12 17.83
CA ALA A 10 -11.19 -6.27 16.65
C ALA A 10 -10.06 -5.22 16.67
N PHE A 11 -9.80 -4.63 17.85
CA PHE A 11 -8.68 -3.71 18.02
C PHE A 11 -7.31 -4.41 17.86
N ALA A 12 -7.13 -5.60 18.42
CA ALA A 12 -5.93 -6.40 18.23
C ALA A 12 -5.72 -6.79 16.76
N ALA A 13 -6.79 -7.16 16.05
CA ALA A 13 -6.76 -7.44 14.62
C ALA A 13 -6.36 -6.19 13.80
N SER A 14 -6.82 -5.00 14.22
CA SER A 14 -6.42 -3.71 13.61
C SER A 14 -4.92 -3.44 13.79
N ILE A 15 -4.38 -3.66 14.97
CA ILE A 15 -2.92 -3.55 15.21
C ILE A 15 -2.16 -4.56 14.35
N PHE A 16 -2.61 -5.81 14.29
CA PHE A 16 -2.01 -6.84 13.44
C PHE A 16 -2.04 -6.45 11.96
N MET A 17 -3.15 -5.90 11.48
CA MET A 17 -3.25 -5.39 10.12
C MET A 17 -2.31 -4.20 9.88
N GLY A 18 -2.20 -3.26 10.83
CA GLY A 18 -1.25 -2.15 10.76
C GLY A 18 0.20 -2.62 10.64
N VAL A 19 0.60 -3.60 11.46
CA VAL A 19 1.93 -4.24 11.37
C VAL A 19 2.15 -4.88 10.01
N SER A 20 1.17 -5.61 9.49
CA SER A 20 1.24 -6.27 8.18
C SER A 20 1.38 -5.26 7.03
N ILE A 21 0.66 -4.15 7.09
CA ILE A 21 0.77 -3.03 6.13
C ILE A 21 2.16 -2.40 6.19
N GLY A 22 2.66 -2.12 7.38
CA GLY A 22 4.01 -1.57 7.58
C GLY A 22 5.08 -2.47 6.97
N ALA A 23 4.97 -3.76 7.19
CA ALA A 23 5.86 -4.78 6.65
C ALA A 23 5.86 -4.85 5.11
N SER A 24 4.72 -4.66 4.46
CA SER A 24 4.51 -4.83 3.03
C SER A 24 4.54 -3.49 2.27
N THR A 25 3.55 -2.63 2.53
CA THR A 25 3.25 -1.46 1.71
C THR A 25 4.21 -0.30 1.97
N VAL A 26 4.47 0.03 3.24
CA VAL A 26 5.35 1.15 3.61
C VAL A 26 6.80 0.83 3.21
N ALA A 27 7.21 -0.41 3.40
CA ALA A 27 8.53 -0.90 3.01
C ALA A 27 8.83 -0.68 1.52
N SER A 28 7.84 -0.88 0.65
CA SER A 28 8.01 -0.81 -0.80
C SER A 28 8.40 0.57 -1.31
N ALA A 29 8.02 1.65 -0.60
CA ALA A 29 8.33 3.03 -0.94
C ALA A 29 9.85 3.31 -1.03
N PHE A 30 10.67 2.58 -0.30
CA PHE A 30 12.13 2.73 -0.31
C PHE A 30 12.86 1.74 -1.24
N GLY A 31 12.15 0.83 -1.90
CA GLY A 31 12.77 -0.07 -2.88
C GLY A 31 13.63 0.65 -3.92
N PRO A 32 13.08 1.65 -4.66
CA PRO A 32 13.85 2.42 -5.65
C PRO A 32 15.01 3.23 -5.05
N VAL A 33 14.89 3.72 -3.80
CA VAL A 33 15.96 4.43 -3.09
C VAL A 33 17.13 3.48 -2.82
N ASN A 34 16.81 2.29 -2.33
CA ASN A 34 17.80 1.29 -1.97
C ASN A 34 18.51 0.72 -3.20
N SER A 35 17.77 0.35 -4.27
CA SER A 35 18.34 -0.17 -5.53
C SER A 35 19.28 0.82 -6.22
N SER A 36 19.08 2.11 -6.02
CA SER A 36 19.92 3.17 -6.57
C SER A 36 21.11 3.56 -5.68
N GLY A 37 21.29 2.92 -4.53
CA GLY A 37 22.34 3.23 -3.55
C GLY A 37 22.09 4.51 -2.76
N GLY A 38 20.85 5.01 -2.70
CA GLY A 38 20.49 6.22 -1.96
C GLY A 38 20.55 6.06 -0.44
N ALA A 39 20.18 4.88 0.06
CA ALA A 39 20.25 4.52 1.48
C ALA A 39 20.49 3.01 1.66
N ASN A 40 20.97 2.60 2.83
CA ASN A 40 20.98 1.20 3.20
C ASN A 40 19.58 0.76 3.71
N VAL A 41 19.35 -0.56 3.76
CA VAL A 41 18.03 -1.14 4.08
C VAL A 41 17.54 -0.70 5.46
N LEU A 42 18.40 -0.67 6.48
CA LEU A 42 18.01 -0.29 7.84
C LEU A 42 17.59 1.19 7.92
N ARG A 43 18.39 2.09 7.33
CA ARG A 43 18.06 3.51 7.27
C ARG A 43 16.77 3.75 6.48
N SER A 44 16.58 3.00 5.39
CA SER A 44 15.35 3.03 4.59
C SER A 44 14.13 2.64 5.42
N ALA A 45 14.22 1.55 6.18
CA ALA A 45 13.14 1.09 7.05
C ALA A 45 12.80 2.10 8.16
N MET A 46 13.82 2.69 8.79
CA MET A 46 13.61 3.71 9.83
C MET A 46 12.90 4.94 9.31
N LEU A 47 13.38 5.50 8.20
CA LEU A 47 12.76 6.68 7.58
C LEU A 47 11.34 6.36 7.09
N ALA A 48 11.15 5.24 6.42
CA ALA A 48 9.85 4.82 5.93
C ALA A 48 8.80 4.76 7.04
N GLY A 49 9.11 4.13 8.17
CA GLY A 49 8.20 4.01 9.31
C GLY A 49 7.82 5.36 9.91
N ILE A 50 8.81 6.26 10.13
CA ILE A 50 8.58 7.59 10.71
C ILE A 50 7.67 8.44 9.79
N PHE A 51 7.98 8.47 8.50
CA PHE A 51 7.17 9.25 7.55
C PHE A 51 5.79 8.65 7.32
N ALA A 52 5.65 7.32 7.37
CA ALA A 52 4.34 6.67 7.31
C ALA A 52 3.47 7.00 8.53
N LEU A 53 4.04 6.99 9.74
CA LEU A 53 3.33 7.44 10.95
C LEU A 53 2.86 8.89 10.81
N ALA A 54 3.71 9.78 10.34
CA ALA A 54 3.34 11.18 10.10
C ALA A 54 2.19 11.29 9.08
N GLY A 55 2.27 10.56 7.97
CA GLY A 55 1.20 10.54 6.95
C GLY A 55 -0.12 9.99 7.49
N ALA A 56 -0.07 8.92 8.27
CA ALA A 56 -1.24 8.32 8.90
C ALA A 56 -1.98 9.33 9.79
N ILE A 57 -1.26 10.04 10.66
CA ILE A 57 -1.83 11.01 11.59
C ILE A 57 -2.36 12.25 10.86
N VAL A 58 -1.60 12.79 9.92
CA VAL A 58 -1.91 14.09 9.31
C VAL A 58 -2.96 13.99 8.20
N GLN A 59 -2.92 12.93 7.37
CA GLN A 59 -3.71 12.86 6.14
C GLN A 59 -4.53 11.55 6.01
N GLY A 60 -4.51 10.66 7.02
CA GLY A 60 -5.16 9.34 6.94
C GLY A 60 -6.69 9.35 6.96
N GLY A 61 -7.33 10.49 7.27
CA GLY A 61 -8.78 10.55 7.53
C GLY A 61 -9.65 10.21 6.31
N ASN A 62 -9.30 10.66 5.11
CA ASN A 62 -10.15 10.47 3.92
C ASN A 62 -10.28 8.98 3.55
N THR A 63 -9.17 8.28 3.44
CA THR A 63 -9.16 6.84 3.11
C THR A 63 -9.79 5.99 4.22
N THR A 64 -9.60 6.39 5.49
CA THR A 64 -10.23 5.73 6.64
C THR A 64 -11.76 5.79 6.56
N ARG A 65 -12.33 6.95 6.22
CA ARG A 65 -13.78 7.10 6.02
C ARG A 65 -14.29 6.26 4.85
N THR A 66 -13.57 6.20 3.75
CA THR A 66 -13.98 5.40 2.59
C THR A 66 -14.14 3.93 2.96
N ILE A 67 -13.19 3.37 3.72
CA ILE A 67 -13.21 1.96 4.11
C ILE A 67 -14.22 1.70 5.22
N GLY A 68 -14.35 2.61 6.17
CA GLY A 68 -15.18 2.41 7.34
C GLY A 68 -16.67 2.69 7.12
N SER A 69 -17.03 3.57 6.17
CA SER A 69 -18.42 4.02 6.02
C SER A 69 -18.94 4.15 4.60
N ASN A 70 -18.08 4.20 3.58
CA ASN A 70 -18.53 4.48 2.22
C ASN A 70 -18.64 3.22 1.34
N LEU A 71 -17.92 2.15 1.63
CA LEU A 71 -17.92 0.91 0.85
C LEU A 71 -19.16 0.04 1.09
N LEU A 72 -19.64 -0.02 2.31
CA LEU A 72 -20.86 -0.72 2.70
C LEU A 72 -21.92 0.28 3.14
N ALA A 73 -23.17 0.00 2.85
CA ALA A 73 -24.29 0.74 3.42
C ALA A 73 -24.53 0.22 4.86
N GLY A 74 -24.37 1.10 5.83
CA GLY A 74 -24.46 0.80 7.25
C GLY A 74 -23.10 0.68 7.95
N GLU A 75 -23.14 0.56 9.26
CA GLU A 75 -21.93 0.45 10.09
C GLU A 75 -21.37 -0.98 10.06
N ILE A 76 -20.06 -1.09 10.00
CA ILE A 76 -19.37 -2.37 10.15
C ILE A 76 -19.46 -2.79 11.63
N GLN A 77 -20.05 -3.95 11.88
CA GLN A 77 -20.15 -4.50 13.22
C GLN A 77 -18.78 -4.89 13.78
N VAL A 78 -18.62 -4.87 15.10
CA VAL A 78 -17.32 -5.15 15.76
C VAL A 78 -16.77 -6.53 15.37
N ILE A 79 -17.61 -7.56 15.38
CA ILE A 79 -17.18 -8.92 15.01
C ILE A 79 -16.83 -9.00 13.53
N GLN A 80 -17.56 -8.29 12.67
CA GLN A 80 -17.29 -8.16 11.26
C GLN A 80 -15.92 -7.49 11.03
N ALA A 81 -15.62 -6.40 11.76
CA ALA A 81 -14.33 -5.73 11.71
C ALA A 81 -13.18 -6.68 12.13
N ALA A 82 -13.38 -7.47 13.18
CA ALA A 82 -12.39 -8.47 13.61
C ALA A 82 -12.11 -9.51 12.52
N ILE A 83 -13.14 -10.04 11.86
CA ILE A 83 -13.00 -11.01 10.75
C ILE A 83 -12.26 -10.38 9.58
N ILE A 84 -12.71 -9.20 9.10
CA ILE A 84 -12.10 -8.48 7.98
C ILE A 84 -10.60 -8.28 8.22
N LEU A 85 -10.25 -7.71 9.37
CA LEU A 85 -8.87 -7.32 9.69
C LEU A 85 -7.98 -8.54 9.93
N SER A 86 -8.48 -9.58 10.60
CA SER A 86 -7.71 -10.81 10.86
C SER A 86 -7.40 -11.57 9.57
N VAL A 87 -8.39 -11.76 8.70
CA VAL A 87 -8.20 -12.46 7.41
C VAL A 87 -7.25 -11.65 6.52
N ALA A 88 -7.48 -10.36 6.37
CA ALA A 88 -6.63 -9.52 5.53
C ALA A 88 -5.18 -9.48 6.06
N ALA A 89 -4.98 -9.28 7.37
CA ALA A 89 -3.65 -9.26 7.98
C ALA A 89 -2.92 -10.59 7.80
N SER A 90 -3.62 -11.72 7.98
CA SER A 90 -3.04 -13.06 7.80
C SER A 90 -2.56 -13.29 6.37
N LEU A 91 -3.37 -12.93 5.37
CA LEU A 91 -2.99 -13.04 3.96
C LEU A 91 -1.78 -12.16 3.63
N VAL A 92 -1.76 -10.92 4.12
CA VAL A 92 -0.65 -9.99 3.87
C VAL A 92 0.63 -10.47 4.54
N ILE A 93 0.59 -10.89 5.81
CA ILE A 93 1.81 -11.32 6.50
C ILE A 93 2.38 -12.62 5.93
N ILE A 94 1.53 -13.56 5.49
CA ILE A 94 1.95 -14.77 4.81
C ILE A 94 2.72 -14.42 3.52
N SER A 95 2.24 -13.44 2.75
CA SER A 95 2.92 -13.00 1.54
C SER A 95 4.27 -12.32 1.84
N VAL A 96 4.33 -11.53 2.91
CA VAL A 96 5.60 -10.90 3.36
C VAL A 96 6.62 -11.96 3.77
N LEU A 97 6.19 -13.02 4.46
CA LEU A 97 7.07 -14.14 4.82
C LEU A 97 7.56 -14.92 3.59
N GLY A 98 6.79 -14.91 2.51
CA GLY A 98 7.17 -15.45 1.20
C GLY A 98 7.96 -14.48 0.31
N ASP A 99 8.42 -13.33 0.85
CA ASP A 99 9.15 -12.27 0.12
C ASP A 99 8.34 -11.68 -1.07
N TYR A 100 7.01 -11.76 -1.01
CA TYR A 100 6.11 -11.32 -2.08
C TYR A 100 5.37 -10.01 -1.71
N PRO A 101 5.48 -8.93 -2.50
CA PRO A 101 4.81 -7.66 -2.22
C PRO A 101 3.31 -7.75 -2.58
N MET A 102 2.48 -8.13 -1.61
CA MET A 102 1.03 -8.21 -1.79
C MET A 102 0.36 -6.83 -1.76
N PRO A 103 -0.67 -6.58 -2.57
CA PRO A 103 -1.43 -5.35 -2.56
C PRO A 103 -2.43 -5.35 -1.39
N THR A 104 -2.08 -4.68 -0.32
CA THR A 104 -2.88 -4.64 0.90
C THR A 104 -4.28 -4.05 0.68
N ALA A 105 -4.41 -3.05 -0.23
CA ALA A 105 -5.70 -2.45 -0.55
C ALA A 105 -6.67 -3.46 -1.19
N PHE A 106 -6.21 -4.28 -2.14
CA PHE A 106 -7.01 -5.34 -2.76
C PHE A 106 -7.51 -6.34 -1.71
N THR A 107 -6.60 -6.78 -0.84
CA THR A 107 -6.91 -7.76 0.20
C THR A 107 -7.95 -7.26 1.20
N VAL A 108 -7.77 -6.01 1.71
CA VAL A 108 -8.72 -5.44 2.69
C VAL A 108 -10.07 -5.15 2.04
N ILE A 109 -10.10 -4.54 0.86
CA ILE A 109 -11.37 -4.23 0.19
C ILE A 109 -12.11 -5.50 -0.19
N GLY A 110 -11.41 -6.52 -0.67
CA GLY A 110 -11.99 -7.84 -0.88
C GLY A 110 -12.62 -8.39 0.41
N ALA A 111 -11.90 -8.31 1.53
CA ALA A 111 -12.41 -8.77 2.82
C ALA A 111 -13.63 -7.98 3.30
N VAL A 112 -13.66 -6.65 3.12
CA VAL A 112 -14.82 -5.80 3.46
C VAL A 112 -16.03 -6.19 2.63
N ILE A 113 -15.87 -6.35 1.31
CA ILE A 113 -16.96 -6.73 0.39
C ILE A 113 -17.47 -8.13 0.72
N GLY A 114 -16.57 -9.10 0.88
CA GLY A 114 -16.95 -10.49 1.20
C GLY A 114 -17.72 -10.59 2.50
N SER A 115 -17.22 -9.95 3.55
CA SER A 115 -17.92 -9.91 4.85
C SER A 115 -19.25 -9.16 4.77
N GLY A 116 -19.32 -8.04 4.04
CA GLY A 116 -20.55 -7.31 3.82
C GLY A 116 -21.62 -8.16 3.14
N LEU A 117 -21.27 -8.85 2.06
CA LEU A 117 -22.18 -9.75 1.35
C LEU A 117 -22.63 -10.92 2.23
N GLY A 118 -21.74 -11.48 3.08
CA GLY A 118 -22.06 -12.56 3.99
C GLY A 118 -23.10 -12.19 5.04
N LEU A 119 -23.11 -10.93 5.50
CA LEU A 119 -24.11 -10.40 6.44
C LEU A 119 -25.32 -9.73 5.75
N GLY A 120 -25.40 -9.77 4.42
CA GLY A 120 -26.49 -9.14 3.68
C GLY A 120 -26.41 -7.61 3.62
N ASN A 121 -25.24 -7.01 3.91
CA ASN A 121 -25.04 -5.57 3.74
C ASN A 121 -25.09 -5.18 2.26
N THR A 122 -25.66 -4.02 1.97
CA THR A 122 -25.63 -3.48 0.61
C THR A 122 -24.26 -2.87 0.31
N VAL A 123 -23.64 -3.35 -0.76
CA VAL A 123 -22.37 -2.79 -1.27
C VAL A 123 -22.62 -1.50 -2.04
N ASN A 124 -21.85 -0.46 -1.76
CA ASN A 124 -21.87 0.76 -2.55
C ASN A 124 -21.06 0.57 -3.84
N TRP A 125 -21.75 0.08 -4.87
CA TRP A 125 -21.13 -0.21 -6.17
C TRP A 125 -20.51 1.02 -6.84
N GLY A 126 -21.05 2.23 -6.58
CA GLY A 126 -20.48 3.47 -7.10
C GLY A 126 -19.08 3.75 -6.55
N VAL A 127 -18.88 3.57 -5.23
CA VAL A 127 -17.57 3.72 -4.59
C VAL A 127 -16.63 2.60 -5.05
N LEU A 128 -17.11 1.35 -5.04
CA LEU A 128 -16.28 0.20 -5.42
C LEU A 128 -15.80 0.28 -6.87
N THR A 129 -16.68 0.63 -7.82
CA THR A 129 -16.28 0.80 -9.23
C THR A 129 -15.30 1.95 -9.43
N GLY A 130 -15.43 3.04 -8.66
CA GLY A 130 -14.45 4.13 -8.64
C GLY A 130 -13.07 3.66 -8.17
N VAL A 131 -13.02 2.87 -7.11
CA VAL A 131 -11.77 2.29 -6.58
C VAL A 131 -11.14 1.34 -7.60
N ILE A 132 -11.91 0.40 -8.15
CA ILE A 132 -11.43 -0.56 -9.16
C ILE A 132 -10.97 0.18 -10.43
N GLY A 133 -11.73 1.18 -10.88
CA GLY A 133 -11.34 2.01 -12.02
C GLY A 133 -10.01 2.70 -11.82
N TYR A 134 -9.77 3.23 -10.60
CA TYR A 134 -8.49 3.83 -10.25
C TYR A 134 -7.34 2.81 -10.27
N TRP A 135 -7.54 1.60 -9.72
CA TRP A 135 -6.54 0.53 -9.76
C TRP A 135 -6.19 0.10 -11.18
N LEU A 136 -7.17 0.01 -12.07
CA LEU A 136 -6.92 -0.32 -13.49
C LEU A 136 -6.19 0.79 -14.25
N LEU A 137 -6.38 2.05 -13.84
CA LEU A 137 -5.74 3.22 -14.46
C LEU A 137 -4.32 3.47 -13.95
N ILE A 138 -4.03 3.12 -12.69
CA ILE A 138 -2.70 3.39 -12.09
C ILE A 138 -1.55 2.76 -12.88
N PRO A 139 -1.54 1.46 -13.24
CA PRO A 139 -0.37 0.86 -13.88
C PRO A 139 0.01 1.51 -15.21
N PRO A 140 -0.89 1.72 -16.18
CA PRO A 140 -0.52 2.37 -17.43
C PRO A 140 -0.14 3.83 -17.24
N LEU A 141 -0.82 4.59 -16.38
CA LEU A 141 -0.47 5.97 -16.08
C LEU A 141 0.88 6.07 -15.39
N ALA A 142 1.14 5.24 -14.39
CA ALA A 142 2.40 5.20 -13.67
C ALA A 142 3.57 4.84 -14.59
N ALA A 143 3.38 3.84 -15.44
CA ALA A 143 4.41 3.45 -16.41
C ALA A 143 4.68 4.57 -17.43
N GLY A 144 3.64 5.15 -18.00
CA GLY A 144 3.75 6.23 -19.00
C GLY A 144 4.39 7.49 -18.44
N MET A 145 3.92 7.96 -17.28
CA MET A 145 4.46 9.16 -16.61
C MET A 145 5.92 8.94 -16.19
N ALA A 146 6.24 7.79 -15.58
CA ALA A 146 7.61 7.49 -15.16
C ALA A 146 8.56 7.35 -16.35
N TYR A 147 8.11 6.77 -17.46
CA TYR A 147 8.86 6.72 -18.73
C TYR A 147 9.17 8.15 -19.24
N GLY A 148 8.14 8.99 -19.35
CA GLY A 148 8.28 10.37 -19.81
C GLY A 148 9.25 11.18 -18.93
N LEU A 149 9.06 11.13 -17.61
CA LEU A 149 9.92 11.82 -16.65
C LEU A 149 11.36 11.30 -16.69
N ALA A 150 11.55 9.99 -16.75
CA ALA A 150 12.88 9.39 -16.85
C ALA A 150 13.60 9.79 -18.16
N LYS A 151 12.86 9.89 -19.29
CA LYS A 151 13.40 10.36 -20.57
C LYS A 151 13.85 11.84 -20.48
N VAL A 152 13.06 12.69 -19.85
CA VAL A 152 13.41 14.12 -19.61
C VAL A 152 14.66 14.21 -18.72
N LEU A 153 14.71 13.48 -17.61
CA LEU A 153 15.87 13.49 -16.72
C LEU A 153 17.13 12.96 -17.41
N ARG A 154 16.98 11.99 -18.29
CA ARG A 154 18.12 11.47 -19.08
C ARG A 154 18.69 12.51 -20.01
N SER A 155 17.86 13.37 -20.62
CA SER A 155 18.31 14.38 -21.58
C SER A 155 18.89 15.64 -20.90
N LYS A 156 18.35 16.03 -19.75
CA LYS A 156 18.69 17.31 -19.10
C LYS A 156 19.71 17.21 -17.96
N VAL A 157 19.88 16.03 -17.35
CA VAL A 157 20.75 15.86 -16.18
C VAL A 157 22.01 15.09 -16.56
N SER A 158 23.18 15.75 -16.58
CA SER A 158 24.47 15.15 -16.91
C SER A 158 24.90 14.10 -15.87
N ARG A 159 25.64 13.07 -16.32
CA ARG A 159 26.05 11.93 -15.46
C ARG A 159 27.13 12.30 -14.43
N GLN A 160 27.85 13.39 -14.68
CA GLN A 160 29.02 13.79 -13.86
C GLN A 160 28.70 14.66 -12.64
N ASN A 161 27.64 15.49 -12.67
CA ASN A 161 27.43 16.56 -11.68
C ASN A 161 26.34 16.32 -10.65
N TYR A 162 25.69 15.15 -10.59
CA TYR A 162 24.45 15.01 -9.82
C TYR A 162 24.44 13.92 -8.72
N LYS A 163 25.56 13.30 -8.37
CA LYS A 163 25.56 12.18 -7.40
C LYS A 163 24.97 12.56 -6.04
N SER A 164 25.26 13.77 -5.58
CA SER A 164 24.76 14.27 -4.28
C SER A 164 23.30 14.73 -4.36
N GLU A 165 22.93 15.50 -5.37
CA GLU A 165 21.61 16.09 -5.54
C GLU A 165 20.53 15.06 -5.80
N ILE A 166 20.77 14.10 -6.70
CA ILE A 166 19.84 12.99 -6.94
C ILE A 166 19.72 12.09 -5.73
N ARG A 167 20.79 11.87 -4.97
CA ARG A 167 20.73 11.07 -3.74
C ARG A 167 19.83 11.72 -2.69
N ILE A 168 19.94 13.03 -2.52
CA ILE A 168 19.05 13.79 -1.63
C ILE A 168 17.61 13.75 -2.16
N GLY A 169 17.42 13.99 -3.46
CA GLY A 169 16.11 13.92 -4.10
C GLY A 169 15.45 12.54 -3.95
N LEU A 170 16.20 11.44 -4.07
CA LEU A 170 15.74 10.09 -3.84
C LEU A 170 15.27 9.88 -2.40
N LEU A 171 16.04 10.35 -1.42
CA LEU A 171 15.66 10.25 0.00
C LEU A 171 14.38 11.04 0.27
N VAL A 172 14.30 12.28 -0.20
CA VAL A 172 13.12 13.13 -0.04
C VAL A 172 11.89 12.50 -0.70
N ALA A 173 12.03 12.03 -1.95
CA ALA A 173 10.94 11.37 -2.67
C ALA A 173 10.52 10.06 -1.99
N GLY A 174 11.46 9.26 -1.47
CA GLY A 174 11.17 8.06 -0.69
C GLY A 174 10.44 8.36 0.61
N CYS A 175 10.87 9.38 1.35
CA CYS A 175 10.20 9.87 2.55
C CYS A 175 8.77 10.34 2.24
N TYR A 176 8.59 11.11 1.18
CA TYR A 176 7.28 11.61 0.78
C TYR A 176 6.36 10.48 0.31
N LEU A 177 6.87 9.50 -0.43
CA LEU A 177 6.09 8.33 -0.83
C LEU A 177 5.71 7.48 0.38
N SER A 178 6.58 7.33 1.39
CA SER A 178 6.26 6.66 2.64
C SER A 178 5.21 7.41 3.45
N TYR A 179 5.26 8.75 3.49
CA TYR A 179 4.21 9.58 4.05
C TYR A 179 2.87 9.31 3.35
N SER A 180 2.86 9.31 2.02
CA SER A 180 1.66 9.01 1.25
C SER A 180 1.16 7.58 1.50
N ALA A 181 2.06 6.61 1.62
CA ALA A 181 1.71 5.24 1.98
C ALA A 181 1.03 5.16 3.36
N GLY A 182 1.56 5.88 4.35
CA GLY A 182 0.95 6.00 5.66
C GLY A 182 -0.44 6.62 5.62
N ALA A 183 -0.58 7.74 4.92
CA ALA A 183 -1.84 8.46 4.76
C ALA A 183 -2.95 7.63 4.09
N SER A 184 -2.61 6.84 3.09
CA SER A 184 -3.59 6.00 2.41
C SER A 184 -3.86 4.69 3.15
N ALA A 185 -2.82 4.01 3.59
CA ALA A 185 -2.96 2.64 4.05
C ALA A 185 -3.39 2.52 5.51
N VAL A 186 -3.29 3.58 6.33
CA VAL A 186 -3.82 3.53 7.71
C VAL A 186 -5.30 3.21 7.72
N GLY A 187 -6.07 3.72 6.76
CA GLY A 187 -7.49 3.41 6.64
C GLY A 187 -7.79 1.92 6.42
N LEU A 188 -6.87 1.17 5.78
CA LEU A 188 -7.00 -0.27 5.61
C LEU A 188 -6.88 -1.02 6.96
N ALA A 189 -6.09 -0.49 7.90
CA ALA A 189 -5.93 -1.09 9.21
C ALA A 189 -7.05 -0.72 10.19
N VAL A 190 -7.55 0.52 10.14
CA VAL A 190 -8.43 1.04 11.18
C VAL A 190 -9.82 1.42 10.70
N GLY A 191 -10.04 1.51 9.37
CA GLY A 191 -11.32 1.91 8.78
C GLY A 191 -12.52 1.11 9.31
N PRO A 192 -12.46 -0.24 9.39
CA PRO A 192 -13.55 -1.04 9.93
C PRO A 192 -13.95 -0.73 11.39
N LEU A 193 -13.13 0.02 12.13
CA LEU A 193 -13.38 0.38 13.53
C LEU A 193 -13.88 1.83 13.75
N THR A 194 -14.12 2.58 12.68
CA THR A 194 -14.50 4.01 12.77
C THR A 194 -15.82 4.27 13.51
N GLY A 195 -16.72 3.31 13.55
CA GLY A 195 -17.97 3.38 14.34
C GLY A 195 -17.75 3.21 15.85
N ASN A 196 -16.60 2.68 16.29
CA ASN A 196 -16.37 2.29 17.68
C ASN A 196 -15.34 3.15 18.43
N PHE A 197 -14.45 3.81 17.71
CA PHE A 197 -13.35 4.59 18.29
C PHE A 197 -13.22 5.95 17.61
N SER A 198 -12.64 6.92 18.33
CA SER A 198 -12.34 8.23 17.74
C SER A 198 -11.31 8.11 16.61
N LEU A 199 -11.51 8.89 15.55
CA LEU A 199 -10.62 8.87 14.37
C LEU A 199 -9.16 9.15 14.74
N SER A 200 -8.91 10.10 15.64
CA SER A 200 -7.54 10.45 16.08
C SER A 200 -6.83 9.29 16.78
N LEU A 201 -7.53 8.54 17.63
CA LEU A 201 -7.00 7.35 18.29
C LEU A 201 -6.67 6.27 17.24
N LEU A 202 -7.57 6.03 16.31
CA LEU A 202 -7.39 5.05 15.25
C LEU A 202 -6.19 5.38 14.35
N LEU A 203 -6.08 6.64 13.91
CA LEU A 203 -4.95 7.06 13.07
C LEU A 203 -3.61 6.96 13.81
N ALA A 204 -3.56 7.30 15.09
CA ALA A 204 -2.36 7.21 15.90
C ALA A 204 -1.96 5.74 16.14
N THR A 205 -2.87 4.89 16.57
CA THR A 205 -2.60 3.47 16.86
C THR A 205 -2.28 2.68 15.59
N GLY A 206 -3.04 2.89 14.50
CA GLY A 206 -2.77 2.29 13.21
C GLY A 206 -1.42 2.74 12.63
N GLY A 207 -1.10 4.04 12.73
CA GLY A 207 0.19 4.59 12.31
C GLY A 207 1.36 4.02 13.11
N LEU A 208 1.24 3.88 14.44
CA LEU A 208 2.25 3.23 15.29
C LEU A 208 2.44 1.75 14.95
N ALA A 209 1.36 1.03 14.71
CA ALA A 209 1.42 -0.37 14.28
C ALA A 209 2.15 -0.50 12.94
N MET A 210 1.87 0.38 11.97
CA MET A 210 2.57 0.42 10.69
C MET A 210 4.06 0.74 10.85
N LEU A 211 4.43 1.69 11.72
CA LEU A 211 5.83 2.00 12.04
C LEU A 211 6.56 0.76 12.57
N LEU A 212 5.97 0.06 13.54
CA LEU A 212 6.55 -1.16 14.11
C LEU A 212 6.71 -2.26 13.05
N GLY A 213 5.70 -2.49 12.23
CA GLY A 213 5.76 -3.45 11.13
C GLY A 213 6.85 -3.13 10.13
N THR A 214 6.99 -1.84 9.79
CA THR A 214 8.04 -1.36 8.90
C THR A 214 9.44 -1.61 9.48
N TRP A 215 9.65 -1.37 10.76
CA TRP A 215 10.97 -1.54 11.38
C TRP A 215 11.37 -3.00 11.53
N VAL A 216 10.43 -3.89 11.81
CA VAL A 216 10.71 -5.31 12.09
C VAL A 216 10.82 -6.14 10.81
N TYR A 217 9.90 -5.97 9.87
CA TYR A 217 9.74 -6.89 8.73
C TYR A 217 10.16 -6.31 7.37
N SER A 218 10.26 -4.98 7.25
CA SER A 218 10.48 -4.33 5.95
C SER A 218 11.77 -4.70 5.21
N PRO A 219 12.87 -5.10 5.86
CA PRO A 219 14.10 -5.43 5.13
C PRO A 219 13.92 -6.46 4.00
N ARG A 220 12.98 -7.41 4.16
CA ARG A 220 12.66 -8.42 3.14
C ARG A 220 12.03 -7.79 1.89
N ILE A 221 10.96 -7.02 2.08
CA ILE A 221 10.21 -6.40 0.98
C ILE A 221 11.03 -5.30 0.28
N ILE A 222 11.81 -4.51 1.04
CA ILE A 222 12.72 -3.51 0.45
C ILE A 222 13.70 -4.20 -0.50
N ARG A 223 14.28 -5.35 -0.10
CA ARG A 223 15.19 -6.11 -0.98
C ARG A 223 14.47 -6.67 -2.19
N ALA A 224 13.30 -7.29 -2.01
CA ALA A 224 12.52 -7.85 -3.12
C ALA A 224 12.21 -6.78 -4.19
N ILE A 225 11.68 -5.62 -3.79
CA ILE A 225 11.38 -4.55 -4.73
C ILE A 225 12.65 -3.94 -5.34
N SER A 226 13.74 -3.83 -4.56
CA SER A 226 15.00 -3.25 -5.04
C SER A 226 15.65 -4.05 -6.15
N PHE A 227 15.58 -5.38 -6.12
CA PHE A 227 16.40 -6.22 -6.97
C PHE A 227 15.60 -7.10 -7.94
N ASP A 228 14.34 -7.45 -7.59
CA ASP A 228 13.59 -8.44 -8.34
C ASP A 228 12.74 -7.86 -9.47
N TYR A 229 12.25 -6.62 -9.35
CA TYR A 229 11.33 -6.05 -10.34
C TYR A 229 12.00 -5.18 -11.40
N SER A 230 13.04 -4.43 -11.04
CA SER A 230 13.80 -3.66 -12.03
C SER A 230 15.10 -3.11 -11.42
N ASN A 231 16.23 -3.42 -12.02
CA ASN A 231 17.50 -2.79 -11.66
C ASN A 231 17.60 -1.41 -12.33
N VAL A 232 16.99 -0.41 -11.72
CA VAL A 232 16.95 0.96 -12.25
C VAL A 232 17.99 1.84 -11.57
N GLY A 233 18.71 2.64 -12.36
CA GLY A 233 19.69 3.59 -11.82
C GLY A 233 19.03 4.84 -11.22
N PRO A 234 19.79 5.70 -10.52
CA PRO A 234 19.26 6.78 -9.66
C PRO A 234 18.24 7.73 -10.32
N ARG A 235 18.45 8.15 -11.57
CA ARG A 235 17.51 9.04 -12.28
C ARG A 235 16.16 8.37 -12.53
N ARG A 236 16.19 7.08 -12.89
CA ARG A 236 14.98 6.31 -13.18
C ARG A 236 14.23 5.98 -11.89
N SER A 237 14.96 5.65 -10.82
CA SER A 237 14.39 5.49 -9.48
C SER A 237 13.72 6.77 -9.00
N PHE A 238 14.34 7.93 -9.21
CA PHE A 238 13.73 9.22 -8.87
C PHE A 238 12.46 9.49 -9.67
N ALA A 239 12.48 9.24 -10.99
CA ALA A 239 11.29 9.35 -11.83
C ALA A 239 10.15 8.45 -11.34
N ALA A 240 10.47 7.19 -10.98
CA ALA A 240 9.49 6.24 -10.46
C ALA A 240 8.88 6.71 -9.15
N LEU A 241 9.69 7.17 -8.19
CA LEU A 241 9.23 7.65 -6.89
C LEU A 241 8.33 8.88 -7.02
N VAL A 242 8.75 9.88 -7.81
CA VAL A 242 7.97 11.09 -8.02
C VAL A 242 6.64 10.77 -8.68
N THR A 243 6.63 9.91 -9.70
CA THR A 243 5.39 9.48 -10.37
C THR A 243 4.44 8.75 -9.41
N ALA A 244 4.96 7.77 -8.67
CA ALA A 244 4.15 7.05 -7.69
C ALA A 244 3.59 7.97 -6.61
N SER A 245 4.38 8.95 -6.16
CA SER A 245 3.95 9.95 -5.16
C SER A 245 2.82 10.85 -5.68
N ILE A 246 2.91 11.32 -6.92
CA ILE A 246 1.86 12.16 -7.52
C ILE A 246 0.55 11.37 -7.62
N LEU A 247 0.59 10.16 -8.17
CA LEU A 247 -0.59 9.31 -8.28
C LEU A 247 -1.16 8.97 -6.90
N ALA A 248 -0.28 8.68 -5.93
CA ALA A 248 -0.70 8.43 -4.56
C ALA A 248 -1.46 9.62 -3.95
N GLN A 249 -0.95 10.83 -4.09
CA GLN A 249 -1.62 12.03 -3.53
C GLN A 249 -2.97 12.31 -4.20
N ILE A 250 -3.11 12.07 -5.49
CA ILE A 250 -4.40 12.19 -6.18
C ILE A 250 -5.41 11.24 -5.54
N GLY A 251 -5.08 9.96 -5.37
CA GLY A 251 -5.99 9.00 -4.74
C GLY A 251 -6.32 9.35 -3.29
N ILE A 252 -5.33 9.77 -2.48
CA ILE A 252 -5.55 10.17 -1.08
C ILE A 252 -6.50 11.37 -0.99
N PHE A 253 -6.34 12.35 -1.90
CA PHE A 253 -7.22 13.52 -1.94
C PHE A 253 -8.68 13.12 -2.15
N TYR A 254 -8.94 12.16 -3.03
CA TYR A 254 -10.30 11.62 -3.28
C TYR A 254 -10.72 10.51 -2.31
N GLY A 255 -9.89 10.17 -1.32
CA GLY A 255 -10.15 9.09 -0.36
C GLY A 255 -10.11 7.69 -0.97
N ILE A 256 -9.49 7.53 -2.14
CA ILE A 256 -9.37 6.23 -2.82
C ILE A 256 -8.23 5.44 -2.18
N PRO A 257 -8.47 4.22 -1.67
CA PRO A 257 -7.42 3.35 -1.16
C PRO A 257 -6.50 2.88 -2.30
N ILE A 258 -5.22 3.20 -2.20
CA ILE A 258 -4.26 2.97 -3.28
C ILE A 258 -3.48 1.69 -3.06
N SER A 259 -3.20 1.00 -4.14
CA SER A 259 -2.21 -0.07 -4.18
C SER A 259 -0.81 0.51 -4.43
N PHE A 260 -0.07 0.81 -3.35
CA PHE A 260 1.28 1.37 -3.46
C PHE A 260 2.26 0.45 -4.17
N ASN A 261 2.20 -0.86 -3.91
CA ASN A 261 3.04 -1.84 -4.56
C ASN A 261 2.83 -1.81 -6.09
N GLU A 262 1.59 -1.69 -6.53
CA GLU A 262 1.22 -1.55 -7.94
C GLU A 262 1.78 -0.28 -8.55
N ALA A 263 1.57 0.88 -7.92
CA ALA A 263 2.04 2.17 -8.40
C ALA A 263 3.58 2.23 -8.52
N ILE A 264 4.29 1.71 -7.50
CA ILE A 264 5.76 1.69 -7.47
C ILE A 264 6.31 0.75 -8.54
N ILE A 265 5.79 -0.48 -8.63
CA ILE A 265 6.26 -1.48 -9.60
C ILE A 265 6.01 -1.00 -11.03
N ALA A 266 4.82 -0.48 -11.32
CA ALA A 266 4.51 0.05 -12.64
C ALA A 266 5.39 1.26 -13.00
N SER A 267 5.63 2.18 -12.06
CA SER A 267 6.54 3.31 -12.26
C SER A 267 7.99 2.86 -12.49
N MET A 268 8.46 1.84 -11.76
CA MET A 268 9.80 1.29 -11.96
C MET A 268 9.94 0.66 -13.32
N ILE A 269 8.96 -0.14 -13.75
CA ILE A 269 8.92 -0.73 -15.09
C ILE A 269 8.95 0.37 -16.15
N GLY A 270 8.04 1.34 -16.08
CA GLY A 270 7.96 2.44 -17.03
C GLY A 270 9.26 3.23 -17.13
N SER A 271 9.87 3.62 -16.00
CA SER A 271 11.15 4.31 -15.98
C SER A 271 12.31 3.42 -16.51
N GLY A 272 12.20 2.10 -16.35
CA GLY A 272 13.13 1.10 -16.86
C GLY A 272 13.14 1.03 -18.37
N LEU A 273 11.99 1.12 -19.03
CA LEU A 273 11.81 1.05 -20.49
C LEU A 273 12.60 2.09 -21.28
N VAL A 274 13.04 3.18 -20.65
CA VAL A 274 13.93 4.19 -21.29
C VAL A 274 15.27 3.59 -21.76
N LYS A 275 15.68 2.43 -21.23
CA LYS A 275 16.88 1.67 -21.68
C LYS A 275 16.56 0.57 -22.69
N GLY A 276 15.31 0.32 -22.99
CA GLY A 276 14.85 -0.81 -23.81
C GLY A 276 14.11 -1.86 -22.98
N THR A 277 13.47 -2.80 -23.67
CA THR A 277 12.61 -3.85 -23.07
C THR A 277 13.41 -5.07 -22.57
N GLU A 278 14.68 -5.18 -22.87
CA GLU A 278 15.53 -6.36 -22.64
C GLU A 278 15.62 -6.82 -21.17
N ASN A 279 15.30 -5.92 -20.22
CA ASN A 279 15.38 -6.20 -18.78
C ASN A 279 14.00 -6.30 -18.12
N THR A 280 12.93 -6.47 -18.87
CA THR A 280 11.56 -6.52 -18.33
C THR A 280 11.01 -7.95 -18.42
N ASP A 281 10.83 -8.60 -17.28
CA ASP A 281 10.21 -9.93 -17.21
C ASP A 281 8.68 -9.82 -17.28
N HIS A 282 8.14 -9.93 -18.51
CA HIS A 282 6.69 -9.87 -18.74
C HIS A 282 5.93 -11.00 -18.02
N SER A 283 6.54 -12.19 -17.88
CA SER A 283 5.93 -13.31 -17.16
C SER A 283 5.75 -12.97 -15.67
N LYS A 284 6.77 -12.34 -15.06
CA LYS A 284 6.70 -11.90 -13.67
C LYS A 284 5.62 -10.83 -13.47
N ILE A 285 5.49 -9.86 -14.38
CA ILE A 285 4.45 -8.83 -14.33
C ILE A 285 3.05 -9.44 -14.35
N LEU A 286 2.78 -10.35 -15.31
CA LEU A 286 1.48 -11.01 -15.43
C LEU A 286 1.15 -11.88 -14.22
N ARG A 287 2.12 -12.64 -13.70
CA ARG A 287 1.95 -13.43 -12.47
C ARG A 287 1.64 -12.54 -11.27
N THR A 288 2.32 -11.39 -11.17
CA THR A 288 2.11 -10.42 -10.09
C THR A 288 0.71 -9.82 -10.17
N ALA A 289 0.26 -9.38 -11.35
CA ALA A 289 -1.09 -8.86 -11.56
C ALA A 289 -2.18 -9.93 -11.27
N GLY A 290 -1.96 -11.17 -11.72
CA GLY A 290 -2.85 -12.30 -11.41
C GLY A 290 -2.94 -12.60 -9.91
N ALA A 291 -1.81 -12.57 -9.21
CA ALA A 291 -1.78 -12.77 -7.76
C ALA A 291 -2.50 -11.63 -6.99
N TRP A 292 -2.46 -10.40 -7.50
CA TRP A 292 -3.20 -9.30 -6.91
C TRP A 292 -4.71 -9.47 -7.02
N MET A 293 -5.20 -9.88 -8.20
CA MET A 293 -6.62 -10.21 -8.38
C MET A 293 -7.03 -11.43 -7.54
N ALA A 294 -6.17 -12.44 -7.47
CA ALA A 294 -6.41 -13.61 -6.61
C ALA A 294 -6.50 -13.23 -5.13
N ALA A 295 -5.68 -12.27 -4.66
CA ALA A 295 -5.73 -11.78 -3.28
C ALA A 295 -7.07 -11.12 -2.94
N PHE A 296 -7.63 -10.30 -3.86
CA PHE A 296 -8.96 -9.70 -3.71
C PHE A 296 -10.05 -10.79 -3.60
N LEU A 297 -10.07 -11.72 -4.57
CA LEU A 297 -11.08 -12.78 -4.61
C LEU A 297 -10.96 -13.74 -3.41
N LEU A 298 -9.75 -14.12 -3.04
CA LEU A 298 -9.49 -15.02 -1.92
C LEU A 298 -9.92 -14.40 -0.60
N SER A 299 -9.56 -13.15 -0.36
CA SER A 299 -9.96 -12.45 0.86
C SER A 299 -11.48 -12.27 0.94
N ALA A 300 -12.14 -11.97 -0.18
CA ALA A 300 -13.59 -11.86 -0.25
C ALA A 300 -14.27 -13.21 0.03
N ALA A 301 -13.80 -14.29 -0.60
CA ALA A 301 -14.37 -15.62 -0.40
C ALA A 301 -14.20 -16.13 1.05
N LEU A 302 -13.01 -15.92 1.64
CA LEU A 302 -12.74 -16.33 3.03
C LEU A 302 -13.62 -15.57 4.02
N THR A 303 -13.70 -14.24 3.89
CA THR A 303 -14.52 -13.45 4.82
C THR A 303 -16.00 -13.69 4.62
N TYR A 304 -16.48 -13.88 3.38
CA TYR A 304 -17.85 -14.29 3.08
C TYR A 304 -18.19 -15.59 3.81
N GLY A 305 -17.36 -16.65 3.61
CA GLY A 305 -17.59 -17.94 4.24
C GLY A 305 -17.57 -17.90 5.77
N ILE A 306 -16.63 -17.15 6.38
CA ILE A 306 -16.54 -17.03 7.84
C ILE A 306 -17.75 -16.26 8.39
N THR A 307 -18.18 -15.18 7.74
CA THR A 307 -19.34 -14.40 8.20
C THR A 307 -20.67 -15.12 8.08
N LEU A 308 -20.79 -16.11 7.19
CA LEU A 308 -21.98 -16.98 7.14
C LEU A 308 -22.10 -17.93 8.36
N LEU A 309 -20.99 -18.17 9.08
CA LEU A 309 -20.95 -19.06 10.25
C LEU A 309 -21.15 -18.33 11.58
N VAL A 310 -21.17 -16.99 11.57
CA VAL A 310 -21.29 -16.13 12.75
C VAL A 310 -22.61 -15.37 12.74
#